data_2d79ded9c23c57d10b633cb0692f46c4
#
_entry.id   2d79ded9c23c57d10b633cb0692f46c4
#
_cell.length_a   1.000
_cell.length_b   1.000
_cell.length_c   1.000
_cell.angle_alpha   90.00
_cell.angle_beta   90.00
_cell.angle_gamma   90.00
#
_symmetry.space_group_name_H-M   'P 1'
#
loop_
_entity.id
_entity.type
_entity.pdbx_description
1 polymer ?
#
loop_
_entity_poly.entity_id
_entity_poly.type
_entity_poly.pdbx_seq_one_letter_code
_entity_poly.pdbx_strand_id
1 'polypeptide(L)'
;MSDNRRILFVCLHGAAKSVLAAIDCERLAAARGLEVTADFAGTEPDADIAPAVAAALRAEGLDLGGKKPRLVTRGDVAAADQVVAFGCDLGVASVPGAQIVQWADVP
;
A
#
# COMPACT_ATOMS: atom_id res chain seq x y z
N MET A 1 15.76 -4.48 -19.79
CA MET A 1 15.90 -3.80 -18.49
C MET A 1 14.54 -3.72 -17.84
N SER A 2 14.43 -4.24 -16.66
CA SER A 2 13.18 -4.18 -15.95
C SER A 2 13.07 -2.83 -15.23
N ASP A 3 12.00 -2.10 -15.51
CA ASP A 3 11.66 -0.89 -14.79
C ASP A 3 10.75 -1.28 -13.63
N ASN A 4 11.31 -1.87 -12.59
CA ASN A 4 10.52 -2.20 -11.42
C ASN A 4 10.08 -0.92 -10.72
N ARG A 5 8.79 -0.62 -10.79
CA ARG A 5 8.21 0.54 -10.11
C ARG A 5 7.74 0.15 -8.72
N ARG A 6 7.99 1.04 -7.79
CA ARG A 6 7.56 0.85 -6.40
C ARG A 6 6.44 1.82 -6.08
N ILE A 7 5.28 1.27 -5.74
CA ILE A 7 4.12 2.06 -5.37
C ILE A 7 3.77 1.76 -3.91
N LEU A 8 3.63 2.81 -3.12
CA LEU A 8 3.25 2.70 -1.72
C LEU A 8 1.82 3.18 -1.55
N PHE A 9 0.97 2.33 -0.99
CA PHE A 9 -0.40 2.70 -0.65
C PHE A 9 -0.49 2.97 0.84
N VAL A 10 -1.03 4.13 1.21
CA VAL A 10 -1.13 4.55 2.61
C VAL A 10 -2.57 4.88 2.94
N CYS A 11 -3.08 4.30 4.01
CA CYS A 11 -4.38 4.67 4.58
C CYS A 11 -4.19 4.91 6.08
N LEU A 12 -5.25 5.32 6.77
CA LEU A 12 -5.13 5.66 8.19
C LEU A 12 -4.59 4.47 9.01
N HIS A 13 -5.21 3.32 8.89
CA HIS A 13 -4.84 2.16 9.70
C HIS A 13 -3.91 1.17 9.00
N GLY A 14 -3.71 1.29 7.69
CA GLY A 14 -2.87 0.37 6.93
C GLY A 14 -3.33 -1.08 6.98
N ALA A 15 -4.62 -1.30 7.25
CA ALA A 15 -5.14 -2.64 7.57
C ALA A 15 -6.17 -3.16 6.57
N ALA A 16 -6.71 -2.33 5.71
CA ALA A 16 -7.75 -2.72 4.76
C ALA A 16 -7.54 -2.11 3.37
N LYS A 17 -7.86 -0.83 3.19
CA LYS A 17 -7.84 -0.20 1.86
C LYS A 17 -6.47 -0.27 1.18
N SER A 18 -5.42 0.08 1.91
CA SER A 18 -4.07 0.06 1.35
C SER A 18 -3.59 -1.36 1.06
N VAL A 19 -3.99 -2.33 1.89
CA VAL A 19 -3.66 -3.74 1.69
C VAL A 19 -4.28 -4.26 0.40
N LEU A 20 -5.58 -4.03 0.23
CA LEU A 20 -6.31 -4.47 -0.97
C LEU A 20 -5.78 -3.80 -2.22
N ALA A 21 -5.49 -2.50 -2.14
CA ALA A 21 -4.96 -1.75 -3.28
C ALA A 21 -3.59 -2.28 -3.70
N ALA A 22 -2.72 -2.57 -2.74
CA ALA A 22 -1.38 -3.09 -3.03
C ALA A 22 -1.46 -4.45 -3.73
N ILE A 23 -2.31 -5.33 -3.24
CA ILE A 23 -2.47 -6.67 -3.81
C ILE A 23 -3.04 -6.57 -5.22
N ASP A 24 -4.10 -5.78 -5.41
CA ASP A 24 -4.72 -5.64 -6.72
C ASP A 24 -3.77 -5.00 -7.72
N CYS A 25 -2.97 -4.03 -7.28
CA CYS A 25 -1.98 -3.39 -8.12
C CYS A 25 -0.96 -4.40 -8.65
N GLU A 26 -0.43 -5.25 -7.79
CA GLU A 26 0.55 -6.26 -8.19
C GLU A 26 -0.08 -7.32 -9.10
N ARG A 27 -1.32 -7.71 -8.84
CA ARG A 27 -2.03 -8.69 -9.68
C ARG A 27 -2.29 -8.14 -11.08
N LEU A 28 -2.75 -6.90 -11.17
CA LEU A 28 -3.01 -6.27 -12.47
C LEU A 28 -1.71 -6.05 -13.25
N ALA A 29 -0.65 -5.65 -12.56
CA ALA A 29 0.65 -5.47 -13.21
C ALA A 29 1.18 -6.79 -13.77
N ALA A 30 1.08 -7.87 -12.99
CA ALA A 30 1.52 -9.19 -13.43
C ALA A 30 0.73 -9.67 -14.65
N ALA A 31 -0.59 -9.41 -14.66
CA ALA A 31 -1.44 -9.79 -15.78
C ALA A 31 -1.08 -9.05 -17.07
N ARG A 32 -0.45 -7.88 -16.96
CA ARG A 32 -0.03 -7.08 -18.09
C ARG A 32 1.46 -7.19 -18.40
N GLY A 33 2.18 -8.07 -17.71
CA GLY A 33 3.61 -8.24 -17.91
C GLY A 33 4.46 -7.08 -17.39
N LEU A 34 3.93 -6.29 -16.45
CA LEU A 34 4.64 -5.16 -15.87
C LEU A 34 5.28 -5.56 -14.54
N GLU A 35 6.46 -5.01 -14.27
CA GLU A 35 7.14 -5.23 -13.01
C GLU A 35 6.80 -4.10 -12.05
N VAL A 36 5.92 -4.38 -11.10
CA VAL A 36 5.50 -3.42 -10.07
C VAL A 36 5.56 -4.11 -8.72
N THR A 37 6.21 -3.46 -7.76
CA THR A 37 6.18 -3.86 -6.36
C THR A 37 5.28 -2.87 -5.64
N ALA A 38 4.24 -3.37 -4.98
CA ALA A 38 3.33 -2.55 -4.21
C ALA A 38 3.41 -2.93 -2.73
N ASP A 39 3.38 -1.94 -1.87
CA ASP A 39 3.40 -2.14 -0.44
C ASP A 39 2.32 -1.27 0.21
N PHE A 40 2.09 -1.46 1.49
CA PHE A 40 1.07 -0.73 2.22
C PHE A 40 1.59 -0.30 3.58
N ALA A 41 1.05 0.81 4.09
CA ALA A 41 1.41 1.35 5.39
C ALA A 41 0.26 2.21 5.92
N GLY A 42 0.33 2.62 7.17
CA GLY A 42 -0.67 3.46 7.80
C GLY A 42 -0.03 4.63 8.53
N THR A 43 -0.80 5.72 8.68
CA THR A 43 -0.39 6.85 9.51
C THR A 43 -0.66 6.59 10.99
N GLU A 44 -1.66 5.75 11.29
CA GLU A 44 -1.97 5.25 12.64
C GLU A 44 -2.25 3.75 12.51
N PRO A 45 -1.21 2.92 12.33
CA PRO A 45 -1.41 1.53 11.95
C PRO A 45 -2.05 0.70 13.05
N ASP A 46 -2.97 -0.18 12.64
CA ASP A 46 -3.54 -1.20 13.53
C ASP A 46 -2.49 -2.28 13.79
N ALA A 47 -2.73 -3.09 14.83
CA ALA A 47 -1.81 -4.17 15.16
C ALA A 47 -1.83 -5.31 14.12
N ASP A 48 -2.98 -5.53 13.49
CA ASP A 48 -3.16 -6.62 12.53
C ASP A 48 -3.98 -6.16 11.33
N ILE A 49 -3.85 -6.91 10.24
CA ILE A 49 -4.71 -6.73 9.06
C ILE A 49 -6.17 -6.95 9.49
N ALA A 50 -7.08 -6.15 8.94
CA ALA A 50 -8.50 -6.28 9.27
C ALA A 50 -8.96 -7.73 9.03
N PRO A 51 -9.64 -8.35 9.99
CA PRO A 51 -10.02 -9.76 9.89
C PRO A 51 -10.81 -10.12 8.63
N ALA A 52 -11.72 -9.24 8.21
CA ALA A 52 -12.50 -9.45 7.00
C ALA A 52 -11.62 -9.48 5.75
N VAL A 53 -10.61 -8.62 5.71
CA VAL A 53 -9.66 -8.57 4.59
C VAL A 53 -8.79 -9.82 4.59
N ALA A 54 -8.26 -10.19 5.75
CA ALA A 54 -7.44 -11.40 5.86
C ALA A 54 -8.22 -12.66 5.44
N ALA A 55 -9.49 -12.76 5.84
CA ALA A 55 -10.34 -13.89 5.47
C ALA A 55 -10.62 -13.92 3.97
N ALA A 56 -10.91 -12.76 3.38
CA ALA A 56 -11.17 -12.66 1.95
C ALA A 56 -9.95 -13.05 1.11
N LEU A 57 -8.76 -12.61 1.51
CA LEU A 57 -7.52 -12.95 0.81
C LEU A 57 -7.22 -14.45 0.93
N ARG A 58 -7.43 -15.01 2.12
CA ARG A 58 -7.22 -16.45 2.33
C ARG A 58 -8.18 -17.28 1.48
N ALA A 59 -9.42 -16.83 1.32
CA ALA A 59 -10.40 -17.49 0.47
C ALA A 59 -9.97 -17.50 -1.01
N GLU A 60 -9.20 -16.51 -1.44
CA GLU A 60 -8.66 -16.43 -2.79
C GLU A 60 -7.30 -17.14 -2.94
N GLY A 61 -6.83 -17.80 -1.89
CA GLY A 61 -5.55 -18.48 -1.90
C GLY A 61 -4.35 -17.55 -1.79
N LEU A 62 -4.56 -16.33 -1.33
CA LEU A 62 -3.50 -15.33 -1.18
C LEU A 62 -2.99 -15.33 0.25
N ASP A 63 -1.68 -15.32 0.40
CA ASP A 63 -1.02 -15.28 1.69
C ASP A 63 -0.17 -14.01 1.78
N LEU A 64 -0.37 -13.23 2.83
CA LEU A 64 0.41 -12.04 3.06
C LEU A 64 1.80 -12.33 3.64
N GLY A 65 2.12 -13.59 3.92
CA GLY A 65 3.44 -13.97 4.42
C GLY A 65 3.77 -13.39 5.78
N GLY A 66 2.75 -13.19 6.61
CA GLY A 66 2.93 -12.62 7.94
C GLY A 66 3.06 -11.11 7.96
N LYS A 67 2.85 -10.42 6.84
CA LYS A 67 2.87 -8.96 6.81
C LYS A 67 1.80 -8.38 7.71
N LYS A 68 2.16 -7.33 8.43
CA LYS A 68 1.25 -6.61 9.32
C LYS A 68 1.22 -5.14 8.97
N PRO A 69 0.17 -4.41 9.41
CA PRO A 69 0.15 -2.96 9.27
C PRO A 69 1.40 -2.36 9.92
N ARG A 70 1.99 -1.37 9.27
CA ARG A 70 3.17 -0.70 9.81
C ARG A 70 3.05 0.80 9.60
N LEU A 71 3.76 1.55 10.43
CA LEU A 71 3.80 3.00 10.33
C LEU A 71 4.55 3.41 9.07
N VAL A 72 3.95 4.32 8.30
CA VAL A 72 4.62 4.90 7.15
C VAL A 72 5.79 5.76 7.62
N THR A 73 6.94 5.64 6.95
CA THR A 73 8.14 6.41 7.27
C THR A 73 8.57 7.26 6.09
N ARG A 74 9.43 8.25 6.35
CA ARG A 74 10.03 9.06 5.28
C ARG A 74 10.83 8.19 4.32
N GLY A 75 11.50 7.16 4.84
CA GLY A 75 12.24 6.22 4.01
C GLY A 75 11.33 5.46 3.06
N ASP A 76 10.15 5.06 3.53
CA ASP A 76 9.15 4.41 2.67
C ASP A 76 8.72 5.30 1.54
N VAL A 77 8.42 6.57 1.84
CA VAL A 77 7.97 7.54 0.84
C VAL A 77 9.10 7.84 -0.15
N ALA A 78 10.31 8.01 0.35
CA ALA A 78 11.47 8.31 -0.50
C ALA A 78 11.81 7.14 -1.44
N ALA A 79 11.61 5.91 -1.01
CA ALA A 79 11.90 4.73 -1.81
C ALA A 79 10.84 4.43 -2.86
N ALA A 80 9.63 4.98 -2.71
CA ALA A 80 8.54 4.74 -3.66
C ALA A 80 8.65 5.66 -4.87
N ASP A 81 8.34 5.12 -6.04
CA ASP A 81 8.21 5.94 -7.24
C ASP A 81 6.92 6.76 -7.20
N GLN A 82 5.91 6.22 -6.56
CA GLN A 82 4.64 6.91 -6.36
C GLN A 82 4.01 6.47 -5.05
N VAL A 83 3.38 7.42 -4.35
CA VAL A 83 2.63 7.15 -3.12
C VAL A 83 1.17 7.50 -3.38
N VAL A 84 0.28 6.57 -3.04
CA VAL A 84 -1.16 6.78 -3.10
C VAL A 84 -1.69 6.81 -1.68
N ALA A 85 -2.24 7.94 -1.27
CA ALA A 85 -2.80 8.11 0.07
C ALA A 85 -4.32 8.15 -0.01
N PHE A 86 -4.98 7.39 0.85
CA PHE A 86 -6.44 7.31 0.86
C PHE A 86 -7.01 8.29 1.87
N GLY A 87 -6.97 9.59 1.54
CA GLY A 87 -7.56 10.63 2.36
C GLY A 87 -6.86 10.84 3.71
N CYS A 88 -5.58 10.53 3.81
CA CYS A 88 -4.82 10.68 5.05
C CYS A 88 -3.67 11.65 4.87
N ASP A 89 -3.25 12.28 5.96
CA ASP A 89 -2.12 13.19 5.97
C ASP A 89 -0.86 12.42 6.37
N LEU A 90 0.14 12.43 5.50
CA LEU A 90 1.40 11.74 5.77
C LEU A 90 2.24 12.43 6.85
N GLY A 91 1.98 13.71 7.11
CA GLY A 91 2.64 14.44 8.19
C GLY A 91 4.16 14.41 8.06
N VAL A 92 4.83 13.95 9.10
CA VAL A 92 6.29 13.89 9.15
C VAL A 92 6.89 12.90 8.16
N ALA A 93 6.11 11.98 7.62
CA ALA A 93 6.57 11.04 6.60
C ALA A 93 6.64 11.68 5.21
N SER A 94 6.06 12.86 5.03
CA SER A 94 6.10 13.56 3.75
C SER A 94 7.52 13.98 3.41
N VAL A 95 7.89 13.78 2.14
CA VAL A 95 9.23 14.08 1.64
C VAL A 95 9.11 15.08 0.49
N PRO A 96 9.89 16.18 0.49
CA PRO A 96 9.85 17.11 -0.62
C PRO A 96 10.17 16.42 -1.95
N GLY A 97 9.38 16.71 -2.98
CA GLY A 97 9.57 16.12 -4.29
C GLY A 97 8.93 14.75 -4.49
N ALA A 98 8.34 14.15 -3.44
CA ALA A 98 7.66 12.86 -3.57
C ALA A 98 6.39 12.99 -4.41
N GLN A 99 6.13 11.99 -5.24
CA GLN A 99 4.91 11.92 -6.04
C GLN A 99 3.79 11.32 -5.18
N ILE A 100 2.97 12.17 -4.59
CA ILE A 100 1.89 11.75 -3.70
C ILE A 100 0.54 12.10 -4.33
N VAL A 101 -0.30 11.09 -4.51
CA VAL A 101 -1.65 11.25 -5.02
C VAL A 101 -2.63 10.96 -3.90
N GLN A 102 -3.60 11.84 -3.70
CA GLN A 102 -4.66 11.67 -2.70
C GLN A 102 -5.92 11.12 -3.36
N TRP A 103 -6.42 10.00 -2.86
CA TRP A 103 -7.68 9.40 -3.27
C TRP A 103 -8.67 9.54 -2.11
N ALA A 104 -9.46 10.61 -2.11
CA ALA A 104 -10.31 10.95 -0.97
C ALA A 104 -11.60 10.16 -0.91
N ASP A 105 -12.16 9.74 -2.04
CA ASP A 105 -13.48 9.11 -2.13
C ASP A 105 -13.42 7.62 -2.42
N VAL A 106 -12.51 6.92 -1.78
CA VAL A 106 -12.42 5.47 -1.93
C VAL A 106 -13.37 4.81 -0.94
N PRO A 107 -14.34 3.99 -1.40
CA PRO A 107 -15.28 3.31 -0.51
C PRO A 107 -14.60 2.29 0.40
#